data_cae6cffd6522ffc4f929da5a6142cb8e
#
_entry.id   cae6cffd6522ffc4f929da5a6142cb8e
#
_cell.length_a   1.000
_cell.length_b   1.000
_cell.length_c   1.000
_cell.angle_alpha   90.00
_cell.angle_beta   90.00
_cell.angle_gamma   90.00
#
_symmetry.space_group_name_H-M   'P 1'
#
loop_
_entity.id
_entity.type
_entity.pdbx_description
1 polymer ?
#
loop_
_entity_poly.entity_id
_entity_poly.type
_entity_poly.pdbx_seq_one_letter_code
_entity_poly.pdbx_strand_id
1 'polypeptide(L)'
;AYEIYACLVGSEMCIRDRYSEKDIENIVNTIAKQIEKDYNDKDFIMVGLLKGSVAFMVDLMRKVNLDFSIDFIVASSYGSGTVSSGRVNIQKDISQSVEGKDILIVEDIIDSGNTLDFITKYLKAKKAKSVKLCTLFNKPDRRVADIHIDYAGAVIPDEFIVGYGLDYDEKYRNLPYVGVLKPSVYS
;
A
#
# COMPACT_ATOMS: atom_id res chain seq x y z
N ALA A 1 11.55 -22.28 -15.58
CA ALA A 1 11.10 -21.44 -14.48
C ALA A 1 11.55 -22.10 -13.19
N TYR A 2 12.51 -21.51 -12.50
CA TYR A 2 12.95 -22.01 -11.19
C TYR A 2 12.04 -21.40 -10.13
N GLU A 3 11.23 -22.21 -9.48
CA GLU A 3 10.52 -21.83 -8.26
C GLU A 3 11.54 -21.70 -7.14
N ILE A 4 11.90 -20.48 -6.76
CA ILE A 4 12.74 -20.22 -5.60
C ILE A 4 11.83 -20.28 -4.37
N TYR A 5 11.98 -21.34 -3.61
CA TYR A 5 11.25 -21.51 -2.34
C TYR A 5 12.11 -21.01 -1.19
N ALA A 6 11.76 -19.84 -0.63
CA ALA A 6 12.41 -19.37 0.59
C ALA A 6 11.91 -20.18 1.78
N CYS A 7 12.75 -21.07 2.28
CA CYS A 7 12.55 -21.75 3.56
C CYS A 7 13.07 -20.88 4.70
N LEU A 8 12.20 -20.36 5.52
CA LEU A 8 12.56 -20.05 6.93
C LEU A 8 12.63 -21.39 7.68
N VAL A 9 13.73 -21.59 8.38
CA VAL A 9 14.09 -22.82 9.09
C VAL A 9 12.89 -23.34 9.89
N GLY A 10 12.35 -24.52 9.51
CA GLY A 10 11.42 -25.30 10.34
C GLY A 10 9.97 -25.41 9.89
N SER A 11 9.55 -24.81 8.77
CA SER A 11 8.21 -25.04 8.22
C SER A 11 8.29 -25.41 6.73
N GLU A 12 7.58 -26.47 6.34
CA GLU A 12 7.38 -26.84 4.94
C GLU A 12 6.89 -25.62 4.14
N MET A 13 7.44 -25.41 2.95
CA MET A 13 7.15 -24.36 1.96
C MET A 13 5.76 -23.73 2.08
N CYS A 14 5.63 -22.67 2.85
CA CYS A 14 4.35 -22.00 3.13
C CYS A 14 4.01 -20.90 2.14
N ILE A 15 4.96 -20.49 1.28
CA ILE A 15 4.84 -19.36 0.34
C ILE A 15 5.18 -19.82 -1.06
N ARG A 16 4.35 -19.42 -2.03
CA ARG A 16 4.62 -19.56 -3.47
C ARG A 16 4.89 -18.18 -4.06
N ASP A 17 6.03 -18.01 -4.73
CA ASP A 17 6.41 -16.75 -5.37
C ASP A 17 5.34 -16.27 -6.35
N ARG A 18 5.03 -14.99 -6.31
CA ARG A 18 4.04 -14.34 -7.18
C ARG A 18 4.63 -13.17 -7.96
N TYR A 19 5.37 -12.30 -7.28
CA TYR A 19 6.08 -11.17 -7.86
C TYR A 19 7.51 -11.16 -7.37
N SER A 20 8.47 -11.27 -8.28
CA SER A 20 9.90 -11.14 -7.98
C SER A 20 10.26 -9.70 -7.64
N GLU A 21 11.44 -9.48 -7.05
CA GLU A 21 11.99 -8.13 -6.85
C GLU A 21 12.01 -7.32 -8.16
N LYS A 22 12.33 -7.98 -9.29
CA LYS A 22 12.39 -7.33 -10.59
C LYS A 22 11.01 -6.92 -11.11
N ASP A 23 9.99 -7.74 -10.87
CA ASP A 23 8.61 -7.40 -11.22
C ASP A 23 8.13 -6.18 -10.43
N ILE A 24 8.41 -6.17 -9.13
CA ILE A 24 8.10 -5.06 -8.23
C ILE A 24 8.83 -3.79 -8.69
N GLU A 25 10.13 -3.88 -8.97
CA GLU A 25 10.91 -2.74 -9.47
C GLU A 25 10.31 -2.16 -10.76
N ASN A 26 9.90 -3.00 -11.69
CA ASN A 26 9.27 -2.56 -12.95
C ASN A 26 7.94 -1.83 -12.70
N ILE A 27 7.12 -2.34 -11.76
CA ILE A 27 5.86 -1.70 -11.36
C ILE A 27 6.14 -0.34 -10.74
N VAL A 28 7.06 -0.27 -9.78
CA VAL A 28 7.44 0.98 -9.10
C VAL A 28 7.96 2.02 -10.10
N ASN A 29 8.83 1.63 -11.03
CA ASN A 29 9.33 2.51 -12.07
C ASN A 29 8.22 3.07 -12.96
N THR A 30 7.21 2.25 -13.27
CA THR A 30 6.06 2.66 -14.09
C THR A 30 5.21 3.69 -13.34
N ILE A 31 4.90 3.43 -12.07
CA ILE A 31 4.13 4.34 -11.22
C ILE A 31 4.89 5.67 -11.03
N ALA A 32 6.20 5.61 -10.76
CA ALA A 32 7.02 6.81 -10.57
C ALA A 32 6.94 7.76 -11.78
N LYS A 33 7.05 7.23 -13.00
CA LYS A 33 6.93 8.04 -14.23
C LYS A 33 5.55 8.69 -14.41
N GLN A 34 4.48 8.00 -13.99
CA GLN A 34 3.13 8.56 -14.02
C GLN A 34 2.99 9.72 -13.02
N ILE A 35 3.52 9.53 -11.81
CA ILE A 35 3.53 10.57 -10.76
C ILE A 35 4.35 11.77 -11.22
N GLU A 36 5.55 11.59 -11.77
CA GLU A 36 6.39 12.67 -12.28
C GLU A 36 5.65 13.51 -13.32
N LYS A 37 4.95 12.88 -14.25
CA LYS A 37 4.16 13.57 -15.28
C LYS A 37 3.03 14.42 -14.68
N ASP A 38 2.34 13.89 -13.66
CA ASP A 38 1.15 14.52 -13.08
C ASP A 38 1.47 15.57 -12.01
N TYR A 39 2.63 15.45 -11.36
CA TYR A 39 3.06 16.30 -10.26
C TYR A 39 4.21 17.23 -10.62
N ASN A 40 4.61 17.28 -11.91
CA ASN A 40 5.55 18.27 -12.36
C ASN A 40 5.06 19.68 -11.98
N ASP A 41 5.94 20.48 -11.39
CA ASP A 41 5.65 21.85 -10.90
C ASP A 41 4.59 21.94 -9.78
N LYS A 42 4.33 20.85 -9.05
CA LYS A 42 3.43 20.84 -7.88
C LYS A 42 4.21 20.63 -6.58
N ASP A 43 3.84 21.39 -5.57
CA ASP A 43 4.24 21.15 -4.19
C ASP A 43 3.26 20.13 -3.59
N PHE A 44 3.73 18.92 -3.30
CA PHE A 44 2.89 17.84 -2.79
C PHE A 44 3.53 17.08 -1.62
N ILE A 45 2.69 16.39 -0.88
CA ILE A 45 3.11 15.53 0.22
C ILE A 45 2.80 14.08 -0.16
N MET A 46 3.82 13.23 -0.16
CA MET A 46 3.66 11.79 -0.30
C MET A 46 3.44 11.18 1.09
N VAL A 47 2.29 10.55 1.31
CA VAL A 47 1.85 10.05 2.61
C VAL A 47 1.71 8.53 2.59
N GLY A 48 2.60 7.82 3.29
CA GLY A 48 2.52 6.37 3.43
C GLY A 48 1.58 5.93 4.56
N LEU A 49 0.74 4.93 4.30
CA LEU A 49 -0.05 4.29 5.36
C LEU A 49 0.75 3.13 5.97
N LEU A 50 1.23 3.33 7.20
CA LEU A 50 2.02 2.33 7.93
C LEU A 50 1.10 1.22 8.48
N LYS A 51 1.63 -0.03 8.58
CA LYS A 51 3.04 -0.46 8.38
C LYS A 51 3.31 -0.99 6.96
N GLY A 52 2.34 -1.56 6.28
CA GLY A 52 2.51 -2.34 5.06
C GLY A 52 3.17 -1.56 3.92
N SER A 53 2.77 -0.30 3.73
CA SER A 53 3.27 0.53 2.64
C SER A 53 4.77 0.90 2.72
N VAL A 54 5.45 0.61 3.85
CA VAL A 54 6.80 1.13 4.10
C VAL A 54 7.81 0.77 3.01
N ALA A 55 7.84 -0.48 2.55
CA ALA A 55 8.77 -0.92 1.50
C ALA A 55 8.47 -0.21 0.17
N PHE A 56 7.21 -0.22 -0.24
CA PHE A 56 6.77 0.43 -1.47
C PHE A 56 7.02 1.96 -1.43
N MET A 57 6.70 2.61 -0.31
CA MET A 57 6.92 4.05 -0.13
C MET A 57 8.40 4.42 -0.29
N VAL A 58 9.32 3.66 0.32
CA VAL A 58 10.76 3.91 0.23
C VAL A 58 11.27 3.75 -1.20
N ASP A 59 10.86 2.69 -1.90
CA ASP A 59 11.31 2.49 -3.27
C ASP A 59 10.69 3.50 -4.23
N LEU A 60 9.41 3.84 -4.07
CA LEU A 60 8.73 4.83 -4.88
C LEU A 60 9.36 6.22 -4.74
N MET A 61 9.58 6.68 -3.50
CA MET A 61 10.17 8.01 -3.27
C MET A 61 11.59 8.15 -3.83
N ARG A 62 12.34 7.05 -3.95
CA ARG A 62 13.69 7.04 -4.53
C ARG A 62 13.68 7.05 -6.07
N LYS A 63 12.56 6.68 -6.68
CA LYS A 63 12.39 6.64 -8.15
C LYS A 63 11.71 7.89 -8.70
N VAL A 64 10.95 8.62 -7.89
CA VAL A 64 10.32 9.89 -8.28
C VAL A 64 11.35 11.02 -8.23
N ASN A 65 11.70 11.57 -9.39
CA ASN A 65 12.67 12.65 -9.52
C ASN A 65 12.01 14.04 -9.48
N LEU A 66 11.32 14.32 -8.38
CA LEU A 66 10.67 15.60 -8.07
C LEU A 66 10.98 16.00 -6.63
N ASP A 67 10.83 17.29 -6.32
CA ASP A 67 10.86 17.76 -4.94
C ASP A 67 9.48 17.60 -4.28
N PHE A 68 9.44 16.95 -3.13
CA PHE A 68 8.23 16.74 -2.35
C PHE A 68 8.54 16.46 -0.89
N SER A 69 7.54 16.66 -0.03
CA SER A 69 7.62 16.26 1.38
C SER A 69 7.08 14.85 1.57
N ILE A 70 7.55 14.16 2.62
CA ILE A 70 6.99 12.86 3.02
C ILE A 70 6.38 12.95 4.41
N ASP A 71 5.35 12.15 4.66
CA ASP A 71 4.80 11.91 6.00
C ASP A 71 4.15 10.52 6.05
N PHE A 72 3.70 10.14 7.24
CA PHE A 72 3.08 8.84 7.47
C PHE A 72 1.82 8.99 8.33
N ILE A 73 0.82 8.17 8.01
CA ILE A 73 -0.37 7.98 8.84
C ILE A 73 -0.37 6.53 9.33
N VAL A 74 -0.73 6.33 10.61
CA VAL A 74 -1.04 5.00 11.14
C VAL A 74 -2.53 4.95 11.40
N ALA A 75 -3.23 4.12 10.67
CA ALA A 75 -4.66 3.93 10.82
C ALA A 75 -4.98 2.44 10.97
N SER A 76 -5.91 2.11 11.85
CA SER A 76 -6.43 0.76 12.03
C SER A 76 -7.95 0.76 11.91
N SER A 77 -8.52 -0.23 11.22
CA SER A 77 -9.95 -0.49 11.26
C SER A 77 -10.30 -1.15 12.60
N TYR A 78 -11.31 -0.64 13.29
CA TYR A 78 -11.78 -1.22 14.56
C TYR A 78 -12.57 -2.52 14.27
N GLY A 79 -12.09 -3.65 14.81
CA GLY A 79 -12.79 -4.94 14.78
C GLY A 79 -11.84 -6.12 14.60
N SER A 80 -11.61 -6.89 15.66
CA SER A 80 -10.99 -8.22 15.61
C SER A 80 -12.05 -9.26 15.20
N GLY A 81 -12.58 -9.18 13.97
CA GLY A 81 -13.61 -10.09 13.50
C GLY A 81 -14.02 -9.80 12.05
N THR A 82 -14.70 -10.74 11.44
CA THR A 82 -15.16 -10.73 10.04
C THR A 82 -16.17 -9.63 9.68
N VAL A 83 -16.57 -8.81 10.66
CA VAL A 83 -17.46 -7.64 10.46
C VAL A 83 -16.74 -6.41 10.99
N SER A 84 -16.13 -5.63 10.11
CA SER A 84 -15.57 -4.32 10.48
C SER A 84 -16.71 -3.36 10.80
N SER A 85 -16.69 -2.73 11.97
CA SER A 85 -17.69 -1.71 12.37
C SER A 85 -17.63 -0.43 11.52
N GLY A 86 -16.77 -0.37 10.50
CA GLY A 86 -16.58 0.79 9.63
C GLY A 86 -15.88 1.98 10.30
N ARG A 87 -15.50 1.86 11.57
CA ARG A 87 -14.75 2.91 12.26
C ARG A 87 -13.27 2.73 12.06
N VAL A 88 -12.62 3.74 11.50
CA VAL A 88 -11.17 3.85 11.37
C VAL A 88 -10.64 4.69 12.53
N ASN A 89 -9.64 4.17 13.24
CA ASN A 89 -8.92 4.90 14.27
C ASN A 89 -7.56 5.35 13.74
N ILE A 90 -7.28 6.66 13.81
CA ILE A 90 -5.98 7.23 13.48
C ILE A 90 -5.13 7.22 14.74
N GLN A 91 -4.10 6.37 14.77
CA GLN A 91 -3.15 6.25 15.89
C GLN A 91 -2.03 7.28 15.77
N LYS A 92 -1.56 7.57 14.54
CA LYS A 92 -0.63 8.66 14.22
C LYS A 92 -1.20 9.45 13.05
N ASP A 93 -1.42 10.71 13.27
CA ASP A 93 -1.85 11.66 12.24
C ASP A 93 -0.65 12.22 11.47
N ILE A 94 -0.93 12.84 10.33
CA ILE A 94 0.05 13.61 9.57
C ILE A 94 0.61 14.75 10.43
N SER A 95 1.93 14.94 10.38
CA SER A 95 2.64 15.87 11.27
C SER A 95 2.65 17.29 10.73
N GLN A 96 2.47 17.47 9.44
CA GLN A 96 2.50 18.78 8.77
C GLN A 96 1.11 19.23 8.31
N SER A 97 0.95 20.52 8.03
CA SER A 97 -0.32 21.04 7.49
C SER A 97 -0.55 20.54 6.06
N VAL A 98 -1.75 20.06 5.81
CA VAL A 98 -2.21 19.63 4.48
C VAL A 98 -3.05 20.70 3.77
N GLU A 99 -3.37 21.81 4.46
CA GLU A 99 -4.22 22.87 3.91
C GLU A 99 -3.59 23.46 2.63
N GLY A 100 -4.34 23.41 1.55
CA GLY A 100 -3.90 23.90 0.24
C GLY A 100 -2.84 23.04 -0.47
N LYS A 101 -2.43 21.90 0.08
CA LYS A 101 -1.43 20.99 -0.50
C LYS A 101 -2.07 19.90 -1.34
N ASP A 102 -1.36 19.48 -2.37
CA ASP A 102 -1.67 18.25 -3.10
C ASP A 102 -1.13 17.04 -2.32
N ILE A 103 -1.95 16.01 -2.07
CA ILE A 103 -1.59 14.83 -1.28
C ILE A 103 -1.61 13.59 -2.16
N LEU A 104 -0.55 12.80 -2.08
CA LEU A 104 -0.46 11.47 -2.68
C LEU A 104 -0.40 10.42 -1.57
N ILE A 105 -1.48 9.68 -1.37
CA ILE A 105 -1.51 8.54 -0.44
C ILE A 105 -0.87 7.34 -1.11
N VAL A 106 0.05 6.68 -0.40
CA VAL A 106 0.76 5.48 -0.85
C VAL A 106 0.37 4.30 0.03
N GLU A 107 -0.14 3.25 -0.59
CA GLU A 107 -0.60 2.01 0.04
C GLU A 107 0.01 0.79 -0.63
N ASP A 108 0.28 -0.25 0.13
CA ASP A 108 0.80 -1.52 -0.40
C ASP A 108 -0.28 -2.28 -1.17
N ILE A 109 -1.45 -2.45 -0.58
CA ILE A 109 -2.57 -3.17 -1.17
C ILE A 109 -3.90 -2.49 -0.85
N ILE A 110 -4.76 -2.40 -1.84
CA ILE A 110 -6.14 -1.96 -1.63
C ILE A 110 -7.08 -3.16 -1.74
N ASP A 111 -7.65 -3.55 -0.60
CA ASP A 111 -8.65 -4.60 -0.46
C ASP A 111 -10.06 -3.98 -0.45
N SER A 112 -10.77 -3.90 0.67
CA SER A 112 -12.11 -3.31 0.77
C SER A 112 -12.17 -1.83 0.42
N GLY A 113 -11.08 -1.10 0.64
CA GLY A 113 -10.98 0.34 0.40
C GLY A 113 -11.54 1.23 1.51
N ASN A 114 -12.16 0.66 2.54
CA ASN A 114 -12.82 1.44 3.61
C ASN A 114 -11.87 2.40 4.34
N THR A 115 -10.66 1.93 4.65
CA THR A 115 -9.64 2.76 5.32
C THR A 115 -9.24 3.94 4.45
N LEU A 116 -9.02 3.70 3.16
CA LEU A 116 -8.62 4.75 2.21
C LEU A 116 -9.73 5.76 1.93
N ASP A 117 -10.98 5.31 1.84
CA ASP A 117 -12.13 6.21 1.74
C ASP A 117 -12.20 7.15 2.95
N PHE A 118 -12.05 6.59 4.15
CA PHE A 118 -12.03 7.38 5.38
C PHE A 118 -10.86 8.38 5.39
N ILE A 119 -9.64 7.95 5.12
CA ILE A 119 -8.44 8.81 5.13
C ILE A 119 -8.55 9.90 4.05
N THR A 120 -9.07 9.57 2.86
CA THR A 120 -9.29 10.55 1.79
C THR A 120 -10.26 11.65 2.24
N LYS A 121 -11.39 11.27 2.84
CA LYS A 121 -12.39 12.22 3.38
C LYS A 121 -11.79 13.04 4.52
N TYR A 122 -11.01 12.41 5.39
CA TYR A 122 -10.34 13.07 6.51
C TYR A 122 -9.36 14.15 6.05
N LEU A 123 -8.51 13.86 5.08
CA LEU A 123 -7.56 14.82 4.53
C LEU A 123 -8.25 15.95 3.76
N LYS A 124 -9.32 15.64 3.03
CA LYS A 124 -10.17 16.67 2.39
C LYS A 124 -10.84 17.58 3.42
N ALA A 125 -11.30 17.05 4.55
CA ALA A 125 -11.86 17.86 5.66
C ALA A 125 -10.81 18.76 6.30
N LYS A 126 -9.52 18.38 6.26
CA LYS A 126 -8.38 19.23 6.63
C LYS A 126 -7.97 20.22 5.54
N LYS A 127 -8.81 20.41 4.50
CA LYS A 127 -8.63 21.35 3.40
C LYS A 127 -7.42 21.04 2.50
N ALA A 128 -7.05 19.76 2.33
CA ALA A 128 -6.14 19.38 1.27
C ALA A 128 -6.69 19.83 -0.09
N LYS A 129 -5.82 20.39 -0.94
CA LYS A 129 -6.21 20.88 -2.28
C LYS A 129 -6.64 19.73 -3.19
N SER A 130 -5.89 18.62 -3.14
CA SER A 130 -6.26 17.37 -3.80
C SER A 130 -5.77 16.18 -2.97
N VAL A 131 -6.42 15.01 -3.14
CA VAL A 131 -5.98 13.75 -2.55
C VAL A 131 -6.07 12.70 -3.65
N LYS A 132 -4.94 12.13 -4.04
CA LYS A 132 -4.82 11.03 -5.00
C LYS A 132 -4.35 9.76 -4.30
N LEU A 133 -4.74 8.59 -4.84
CA LEU A 133 -4.41 7.28 -4.31
C LEU A 133 -3.43 6.54 -5.22
N CYS A 134 -2.35 6.04 -4.62
CA CYS A 134 -1.35 5.19 -5.25
C CYS A 134 -1.27 3.86 -4.50
N THR A 135 -1.31 2.74 -5.23
CA THR A 135 -1.17 1.41 -4.63
C THR A 135 -0.26 0.52 -5.45
N LEU A 136 0.51 -0.33 -4.79
CA LEU A 136 1.30 -1.36 -5.46
C LEU A 136 0.40 -2.47 -5.98
N PHE A 137 -0.55 -2.94 -5.14
CA PHE A 137 -1.50 -4.00 -5.51
C PHE A 137 -2.95 -3.55 -5.36
N ASN A 138 -3.75 -3.87 -6.36
CA ASN A 138 -5.19 -3.62 -6.37
C ASN A 138 -5.94 -4.96 -6.39
N LYS A 139 -6.82 -5.16 -5.40
CA LYS A 139 -7.65 -6.35 -5.24
C LYS A 139 -9.13 -6.00 -5.43
N PRO A 140 -9.62 -5.86 -6.66
CA PRO A 140 -10.95 -5.34 -6.94
C PRO A 140 -12.08 -6.24 -6.45
N ASP A 141 -11.86 -7.56 -6.40
CA ASP A 141 -12.91 -8.54 -6.03
C ASP A 141 -13.44 -8.36 -4.60
N ARG A 142 -12.65 -7.73 -3.73
CA ARG A 142 -13.02 -7.44 -2.34
C ARG A 142 -13.41 -5.98 -2.09
N ARG A 143 -13.48 -5.16 -3.15
CA ARG A 143 -13.79 -3.75 -3.04
C ARG A 143 -15.22 -3.52 -2.56
N VAL A 144 -15.35 -2.74 -1.49
CA VAL A 144 -16.63 -2.32 -0.89
C VAL A 144 -16.83 -0.81 -1.04
N ALA A 145 -15.76 -0.05 -0.80
CA ALA A 145 -15.82 1.41 -0.88
C ALA A 145 -15.72 1.89 -2.33
N ASP A 146 -16.50 2.89 -2.69
CA ASP A 146 -16.39 3.58 -3.98
C ASP A 146 -15.23 4.59 -3.93
N ILE A 147 -14.03 4.11 -4.27
CA ILE A 147 -12.81 4.92 -4.32
C ILE A 147 -12.17 4.84 -5.71
N HIS A 148 -11.68 5.98 -6.17
CA HIS A 148 -10.88 6.05 -7.38
C HIS A 148 -9.40 5.85 -7.03
N ILE A 149 -8.71 4.96 -7.76
CA ILE A 149 -7.27 4.76 -7.65
C ILE A 149 -6.61 5.47 -8.81
N ASP A 150 -5.78 6.47 -8.52
CA ASP A 150 -5.11 7.28 -9.54
C ASP A 150 -3.91 6.56 -10.15
N TYR A 151 -3.16 5.82 -9.33
CA TYR A 151 -1.97 5.06 -9.75
C TYR A 151 -2.06 3.64 -9.17
N ALA A 152 -2.27 2.67 -10.03
CA ALA A 152 -2.32 1.26 -9.66
C ALA A 152 -1.17 0.49 -10.31
N GLY A 153 -0.49 -0.32 -9.50
CA GLY A 153 0.53 -1.24 -9.99
C GLY A 153 -0.09 -2.48 -10.63
N ALA A 154 -0.15 -3.57 -9.89
CA ALA A 154 -0.72 -4.82 -10.39
C ALA A 154 -2.11 -5.11 -9.83
N VAL A 155 -2.98 -5.66 -10.66
CA VAL A 155 -4.24 -6.26 -10.21
C VAL A 155 -3.97 -7.69 -9.79
N ILE A 156 -4.45 -8.06 -8.59
CA ILE A 156 -4.31 -9.41 -8.06
C ILE A 156 -5.67 -10.04 -7.74
N PRO A 157 -5.80 -11.37 -7.88
CA PRO A 157 -7.00 -12.10 -7.46
C PRO A 157 -7.12 -12.13 -5.93
N ASP A 158 -8.22 -12.70 -5.42
CA ASP A 158 -8.42 -12.88 -3.98
C ASP A 158 -7.52 -13.98 -3.39
N GLU A 159 -6.22 -13.74 -3.38
CA GLU A 159 -5.20 -14.57 -2.75
C GLU A 159 -4.63 -13.84 -1.51
N PHE A 160 -4.17 -14.60 -0.52
CA PHE A 160 -3.48 -14.03 0.64
C PHE A 160 -1.99 -13.89 0.32
N ILE A 161 -1.53 -12.65 0.15
CA ILE A 161 -0.15 -12.34 -0.23
C ILE A 161 0.63 -11.77 0.96
N VAL A 162 1.93 -12.07 1.00
CA VAL A 162 2.89 -11.60 2.01
C VAL A 162 4.20 -11.20 1.36
N GLY A 163 5.00 -10.44 2.07
CA GLY A 163 6.30 -9.93 1.61
C GLY A 163 6.25 -8.51 1.11
N TYR A 164 7.40 -7.88 0.97
CA TYR A 164 7.57 -6.49 0.55
C TYR A 164 6.68 -5.50 1.33
N GLY A 165 6.68 -5.64 2.66
CA GLY A 165 5.86 -4.85 3.57
C GLY A 165 4.58 -5.53 4.03
N LEU A 166 3.96 -6.38 3.19
CA LEU A 166 2.77 -7.16 3.52
C LEU A 166 3.10 -8.26 4.54
N ASP A 167 2.15 -8.53 5.44
CA ASP A 167 2.36 -9.49 6.53
C ASP A 167 1.27 -10.53 6.70
N TYR A 168 1.62 -11.53 7.48
CA TYR A 168 0.72 -12.41 8.22
C TYR A 168 1.22 -12.51 9.66
N ASP A 169 0.40 -12.12 10.61
CA ASP A 169 0.73 -12.11 12.05
C ASP A 169 2.06 -11.39 12.35
N GLU A 170 2.24 -10.19 11.79
CA GLU A 170 3.44 -9.33 11.87
C GLU A 170 4.73 -9.97 11.29
N LYS A 171 4.63 -11.07 10.55
CA LYS A 171 5.76 -11.77 9.93
C LYS A 171 5.78 -11.54 8.44
N TYR A 172 6.91 -11.87 7.79
CA TYR A 172 7.14 -11.85 6.34
C TYR A 172 7.31 -10.47 5.69
N ARG A 173 7.11 -9.35 6.37
CA ARG A 173 7.28 -7.99 5.79
C ARG A 173 8.66 -7.75 5.20
N ASN A 174 9.69 -8.45 5.70
CA ASN A 174 11.09 -8.32 5.30
C ASN A 174 11.46 -9.09 4.03
N LEU A 175 10.57 -9.89 3.46
CA LEU A 175 10.84 -10.58 2.19
C LEU A 175 10.95 -9.56 1.05
N PRO A 176 11.99 -9.66 0.19
CA PRO A 176 12.18 -8.68 -0.88
C PRO A 176 11.25 -8.90 -2.09
N TYR A 177 10.48 -9.96 -2.10
CA TYR A 177 9.51 -10.37 -3.10
C TYR A 177 8.12 -10.49 -2.48
N VAL A 178 7.09 -10.71 -3.31
CA VAL A 178 5.74 -11.02 -2.86
C VAL A 178 5.36 -12.44 -3.24
N GLY A 179 4.88 -13.19 -2.26
CA GLY A 179 4.41 -14.55 -2.45
C GLY A 179 3.00 -14.78 -1.91
N VAL A 180 2.36 -15.84 -2.40
CA VAL A 180 1.05 -16.29 -1.92
C VAL A 180 1.24 -17.24 -0.75
N LEU A 181 0.61 -16.93 0.39
CA LEU A 181 0.60 -17.78 1.57
C LEU A 181 -0.33 -18.98 1.33
N LYS A 182 0.11 -20.18 1.67
CA LYS A 182 -0.74 -21.37 1.53
C LYS A 182 -1.94 -21.33 2.49
N PRO A 183 -3.14 -21.74 2.06
CA PRO A 183 -4.33 -21.78 2.91
C PRO A 183 -4.14 -22.53 4.22
N SER A 184 -3.33 -23.60 4.24
CA SER A 184 -3.02 -24.38 5.44
C SER A 184 -2.32 -23.60 6.57
N VAL A 185 -1.88 -22.36 6.32
CA VAL A 185 -1.20 -21.52 7.32
C VAL A 185 -2.19 -20.62 8.06
N TYR A 186 -3.31 -20.29 7.45
CA TYR A 186 -4.31 -19.33 7.99
C TYR A 186 -5.74 -19.88 8.07
N SER A 187 -5.97 -21.17 7.74
CA SER A 187 -7.25 -21.89 7.87
C SER A 187 -7.37 -22.63 9.19
#